data_1b0afb99afce9ba538f4b1bfdd74f03a
#
_entry.id   1b0afb99afce9ba538f4b1bfdd74f03a
#
_cell.length_a   1.000
_cell.length_b   1.000
_cell.length_c   1.000
_cell.angle_alpha   90.00
_cell.angle_beta   90.00
_cell.angle_gamma   90.00
#
_symmetry.space_group_name_H-M   'P 1'
#
loop_
_entity.id
_entity.type
_entity.pdbx_description
1 polymer ?
#
loop_
_entity_poly.entity_id
_entity_poly.type
_entity_poly.pdbx_seq_one_letter_code
_entity_poly.pdbx_strand_id
1 'polypeptide(L)' 'MSEIRWRSRRGMLELDIVLAKFLDRHETRLSEDEVKAYLGLLEYPDAELWDIITGKGEPEAVEKPLLELIRMN' A
#
# COMPACT_ATOMS: atom_id res chain seq x y z
N MET A 1 -9.23 15.66 2.75
CA MET A 1 -8.35 14.51 2.41
C MET A 1 -8.55 13.42 3.45
N SER A 2 -8.66 12.18 3.02
CA SER A 2 -8.84 11.07 3.97
C SER A 2 -7.54 10.77 4.72
N GLU A 3 -7.69 10.22 5.92
CA GLU A 3 -6.54 9.85 6.73
C GLU A 3 -5.65 8.83 6.02
N ILE A 4 -6.26 7.89 5.30
CA ILE A 4 -5.50 6.86 4.59
C ILE A 4 -4.62 7.47 3.49
N ARG A 5 -5.11 8.47 2.79
CA ARG A 5 -4.30 9.17 1.78
C ARG A 5 -3.19 9.98 2.42
N TRP A 6 -3.48 10.64 3.52
CA TRP A 6 -2.48 11.40 4.25
C TRP A 6 -1.34 10.50 4.71
N ARG A 7 -1.68 9.36 5.29
CA ARG A 7 -0.68 8.42 5.79
C ARG A 7 0.10 7.72 4.69
N SER A 8 -0.42 7.73 3.45
CA SER A 8 0.25 7.12 2.32
C SER A 8 1.38 7.98 1.76
N ARG A 9 1.44 9.24 2.14
CA ARG A 9 2.49 10.16 1.65
C ARG A 9 3.75 9.95 2.46
N ARG A 10 4.77 9.44 1.81
CA ARG A 10 6.00 9.04 2.51
C ARG A 10 7.22 9.83 2.13
N GLY A 11 7.15 10.67 1.08
CA GLY A 11 8.30 11.42 0.60
C GLY A 11 9.19 10.67 -0.39
N MET A 12 8.93 9.40 -0.62
CA MET A 12 9.59 8.64 -1.67
C MET A 12 8.69 8.65 -2.90
N LEU A 13 9.13 9.30 -3.96
CA LEU A 13 8.28 9.56 -5.12
C LEU A 13 7.68 8.29 -5.73
N GLU A 14 8.47 7.25 -5.88
CA GLU A 14 7.98 5.99 -6.47
C GLU A 14 6.86 5.38 -5.65
N LEU A 15 7.01 5.36 -4.33
CA LEU A 15 5.97 4.86 -3.44
C LEU A 15 4.74 5.75 -3.48
N ASP A 16 4.93 7.05 -3.44
CA ASP A 16 3.80 7.98 -3.45
C ASP A 16 2.97 7.81 -4.71
N ILE A 17 3.60 7.63 -5.87
CA ILE A 17 2.91 7.42 -7.13
C ILE A 17 2.12 6.10 -7.12
N VAL A 18 2.77 5.01 -6.71
CA VAL A 18 2.12 3.69 -6.71
C VAL A 18 0.95 3.65 -5.75
N LEU A 19 1.14 4.17 -4.54
CA LEU A 19 0.08 4.16 -3.53
C LEU A 19 -1.09 5.07 -3.92
N ALA A 20 -0.79 6.23 -4.52
CA ALA A 20 -1.84 7.12 -4.98
C ALA A 20 -2.69 6.47 -6.08
N LYS A 21 -2.06 5.80 -7.04
CA LYS A 21 -2.78 5.10 -8.09
C LYS A 21 -3.67 4.00 -7.51
N PHE A 22 -3.15 3.26 -6.55
CA PHE A 22 -3.93 2.21 -5.89
C PHE A 22 -5.16 2.81 -5.22
N LEU A 23 -4.98 3.87 -4.44
CA LEU A 23 -6.10 4.51 -3.75
C LEU A 23 -7.11 5.12 -4.72
N ASP A 24 -6.65 5.73 -5.81
CA ASP A 24 -7.56 6.27 -6.80
C ASP A 24 -8.53 5.23 -7.34
N ARG A 25 -8.09 3.98 -7.47
CA ARG A 25 -8.91 2.91 -7.99
C ARG A 25 -9.73 2.18 -6.93
N HIS A 26 -9.19 2.05 -5.72
CA HIS A 26 -9.72 1.09 -4.75
C HIS A 26 -10.17 1.69 -3.42
N GLU A 27 -9.86 2.94 -3.13
CA GLU A 27 -10.11 3.53 -1.81
C GLU A 27 -11.54 3.33 -1.33
N THR A 28 -12.52 3.53 -2.19
CA THR A 28 -13.93 3.43 -1.82
C THR A 28 -14.44 1.99 -1.78
N ARG A 29 -13.62 1.03 -2.21
CA ARG A 29 -14.00 -0.38 -2.30
C ARG A 29 -13.30 -1.27 -1.29
N LEU A 30 -12.42 -0.68 -0.48
CA LEU A 30 -11.67 -1.46 0.49
C LEU A 30 -12.57 -1.87 1.66
N SER A 31 -12.50 -3.17 2.02
CA SER A 31 -13.14 -3.66 3.24
C SER A 31 -12.36 -3.19 4.46
N GLU A 32 -12.95 -3.35 5.65
CA GLU A 32 -12.25 -3.03 6.88
C GLU A 32 -10.96 -3.81 7.03
N ASP A 33 -10.98 -5.09 6.67
CA ASP A 33 -9.78 -5.93 6.75
C ASP A 33 -8.71 -5.45 5.78
N GLU A 34 -9.11 -5.03 4.58
CA GLU A 34 -8.18 -4.50 3.60
C GLU A 34 -7.58 -3.18 4.05
N VAL A 35 -8.39 -2.32 4.67
CA VAL A 35 -7.88 -1.06 5.23
C VAL A 35 -6.84 -1.34 6.32
N LYS A 36 -7.12 -2.32 7.20
CA LYS A 36 -6.17 -2.68 8.25
C LYS A 36 -4.87 -3.22 7.65
N ALA A 37 -4.96 -4.06 6.63
CA ALA A 37 -3.78 -4.59 5.96
C ALA A 37 -2.98 -3.48 5.29
N TYR A 38 -3.66 -2.53 4.66
CA TYR A 38 -3.02 -1.39 4.02
C TYR A 38 -2.28 -0.53 5.05
N LEU A 39 -2.93 -0.22 6.16
CA LEU A 39 -2.28 0.55 7.22
C LEU A 39 -1.09 -0.19 7.81
N GLY A 40 -1.18 -1.52 7.89
CA GLY A 40 -0.04 -2.35 8.30
C GLY A 40 1.15 -2.23 7.35
N LEU A 41 0.87 -2.18 6.04
CA LEU A 41 1.93 -1.96 5.06
C LEU A 41 2.63 -0.62 5.27
N LEU A 42 1.88 0.40 5.66
CA LEU A 42 2.45 1.73 5.88
C LEU A 42 3.35 1.81 7.11
N GLU A 43 3.36 0.78 7.96
CA GLU A 43 4.26 0.70 9.10
C GLU A 43 5.69 0.37 8.70
N TYR A 44 5.90 -0.22 7.51
CA TYR A 44 7.24 -0.55 7.05
C TYR A 44 8.01 0.71 6.66
N PRO A 45 9.34 0.72 6.88
CA PRO A 45 10.18 1.79 6.30
C PRO A 45 10.07 1.81 4.79
N ASP A 46 10.34 2.97 4.19
CA ASP A 46 10.15 3.15 2.75
C ASP A 46 10.89 2.10 1.90
N ALA A 47 12.15 1.83 2.22
CA ALA A 47 12.94 0.87 1.45
C ALA A 47 12.35 -0.55 1.54
N GLU A 48 11.92 -0.96 2.73
CA GLU A 48 11.31 -2.27 2.91
C GLU A 48 9.96 -2.36 2.20
N LEU A 49 9.15 -1.32 2.32
CA LEU A 49 7.86 -1.31 1.64
C LEU A 49 8.03 -1.39 0.12
N TRP A 50 9.01 -0.66 -0.42
CA TRP A 50 9.30 -0.72 -1.84
C TRP A 50 9.72 -2.12 -2.27
N ASP A 51 10.58 -2.77 -1.48
CA ASP A 51 11.01 -4.13 -1.76
C ASP A 51 9.83 -5.11 -1.75
N ILE A 52 8.93 -4.96 -0.78
CA ILE A 52 7.74 -5.81 -0.70
C ILE A 52 6.86 -5.61 -1.92
N ILE A 53 6.63 -4.37 -2.32
CA ILE A 53 5.78 -4.04 -3.47
C ILE A 53 6.39 -4.57 -4.76
N THR A 54 7.71 -4.48 -4.91
CA THR A 54 8.37 -4.91 -6.15
C THR A 54 8.72 -6.40 -6.18
N GLY A 55 8.40 -7.13 -5.10
CA GLY A 55 8.59 -8.57 -5.05
C GLY A 55 9.92 -9.02 -4.48
N LYS A 56 10.73 -8.12 -3.95
CA LYS A 56 12.02 -8.47 -3.35
C LYS A 56 11.91 -8.79 -1.86
N GLY A 57 10.85 -8.29 -1.19
CA GLY A 57 10.64 -8.56 0.22
C GLY A 57 9.58 -9.62 0.43
N GLU A 58 9.43 -10.08 1.66
CA GLU A 58 8.45 -11.10 2.03
C GLU A 58 7.31 -10.47 2.82
N PRO A 59 6.12 -10.32 2.24
CA PRO A 59 4.97 -9.80 2.96
C PRO A 59 4.35 -10.85 3.87
N GLU A 60 3.60 -10.40 4.86
CA GLU A 60 2.79 -11.31 5.64
C GLU A 60 1.61 -11.82 4.80
N ALA A 61 1.06 -12.97 5.17
CA ALA A 61 -0.01 -13.60 4.41
C ALA A 61 -1.21 -12.69 4.21
N VAL A 62 -1.57 -11.91 5.24
CA VAL A 62 -2.73 -11.02 5.19
C VAL A 62 -2.52 -9.86 4.20
N GLU A 63 -1.27 -9.56 3.86
CA GLU A 63 -0.95 -8.46 2.96
C GLU A 63 -0.91 -8.88 1.49
N LYS A 64 -0.76 -10.16 1.22
CA LYS A 64 -0.57 -10.66 -0.15
C LYS A 64 -1.68 -10.29 -1.12
N PRO A 65 -2.97 -10.47 -0.78
CA PRO A 65 -4.03 -10.08 -1.71
C PRO A 65 -4.00 -8.59 -2.05
N LEU A 66 -3.72 -7.77 -1.04
CA LEU A 66 -3.65 -6.33 -1.22
C LEU A 66 -2.48 -5.93 -2.11
N LEU A 67 -1.32 -6.59 -1.92
CA LEU A 67 -0.15 -6.32 -2.74
C LEU A 67 -0.40 -6.64 -4.20
N GLU A 68 -1.14 -7.70 -4.49
CA GLU A 68 -1.51 -8.02 -5.86
C GLU A 68 -2.31 -6.90 -6.49
N LEU A 69 -3.26 -6.31 -5.76
CA LEU A 69 -4.03 -5.18 -6.24
C LEU A 69 -3.14 -3.97 -6.49
N ILE A 70 -2.20 -3.72 -5.61
CA ILE A 70 -1.26 -2.60 -5.76
C ILE A 70 -0.40 -2.78 -7.00
N ARG A 71 0.09 -4.01 -7.23
CA ARG A 71 0.95 -4.33 -8.38
C ARG A 71 0.22 -4.26 -9.70
N MET A 72 -1.08 -4.47 -9.70
CA MET A 72 -1.89 -4.46 -10.93
C MET A 72 -2.20 -3.06 -11.44
N ASN A 73 -1.90 -2.03 -10.68
CA ASN A 73 -2.17 -0.65 -11.09
C ASN A 73 -1.10 -0.12 -12.02
#